data_95b9f68b6ce9c527d01bd9fb0114319b
#
_entry.id   95b9f68b6ce9c527d01bd9fb0114319b
#
_cell.length_a   1.000
_cell.length_b   1.000
_cell.length_c   1.000
_cell.angle_alpha   90.00
_cell.angle_beta   90.00
_cell.angle_gamma   90.00
#
_symmetry.space_group_name_H-M   'P 1'
#
loop_
_entity.id
_entity.type
_entity.pdbx_description
1 polymer ?
#
loop_
_entity_poly.entity_id
_entity_poly.type
_entity_poly.pdbx_seq_one_letter_code
_entity_poly.pdbx_strand_id
1 'polypeptide(L)'
;MAAKQSKGFGQLSTKHIAVDKANTLVIVSAAAAAAIIVFTFFAGKALIDKIAYQNEVISKRNKANAQLEKNIESINQLTAAYTAFDSAPESVIGTPDKNSKVVLDALPSVYDYPALASSLDSIVKNAGLKVDSITGTDQEETAEKSSISPTPIPIPFEISASGSYESLQRLVTDLERSIRPFKIAEVTISGKDSDLTISIKGETYYQPKTEIGIKEEVVKTNGSSAPQPTSTSSSATQSGATQ
;
A
#
# COMPACT_ATOMS: atom_id res chain seq x y z
N MET A 1 55.12 70.90 12.88
CA MET A 1 55.47 69.64 13.57
C MET A 1 54.75 68.49 12.91
N ALA A 2 55.45 67.42 12.60
CA ALA A 2 55.01 66.11 12.19
C ALA A 2 54.35 65.97 10.78
N ALA A 3 55.23 65.64 9.83
CA ALA A 3 54.87 65.12 8.50
C ALA A 3 54.36 63.69 8.58
N LYS A 4 53.24 63.41 7.95
CA LYS A 4 52.67 62.09 7.78
C LYS A 4 53.11 61.51 6.42
N GLN A 5 54.09 60.59 6.46
CA GLN A 5 54.55 59.84 5.30
C GLN A 5 53.45 58.97 4.74
N SER A 6 53.04 59.19 3.47
CA SER A 6 52.23 58.26 2.69
C SER A 6 53.16 57.22 2.06
N LYS A 7 52.95 55.95 2.44
CA LYS A 7 53.57 54.78 1.79
C LYS A 7 53.06 54.64 0.39
N GLY A 8 53.94 54.80 -0.61
CA GLY A 8 53.64 54.56 -2.00
C GLY A 8 53.38 53.08 -2.28
N PHE A 9 52.27 52.81 -2.93
CA PHE A 9 52.02 51.51 -3.55
C PHE A 9 53.00 51.32 -4.71
N GLY A 10 53.80 50.28 -4.61
CA GLY A 10 54.79 49.92 -5.61
C GLY A 10 54.13 49.68 -6.96
N GLN A 11 54.56 50.44 -7.94
CA GLN A 11 54.26 50.20 -9.34
C GLN A 11 54.83 48.84 -9.75
N LEU A 12 53.95 47.87 -10.06
CA LEU A 12 54.35 46.68 -10.76
C LEU A 12 54.81 47.07 -12.16
N SER A 13 56.11 47.10 -12.35
CA SER A 13 56.77 47.30 -13.65
C SER A 13 56.27 46.18 -14.61
N THR A 14 55.43 46.53 -15.53
CA THR A 14 55.11 45.70 -16.71
C THR A 14 56.37 45.65 -17.57
N LYS A 15 57.23 44.67 -17.37
CA LYS A 15 58.25 44.32 -18.37
C LYS A 15 57.56 43.96 -19.65
N HIS A 16 57.69 44.83 -20.63
CA HIS A 16 57.35 44.51 -22.03
C HIS A 16 58.32 43.41 -22.46
N ILE A 17 57.77 42.17 -22.45
CA ILE A 17 58.47 41.05 -23.07
C ILE A 17 58.35 41.26 -24.57
N ALA A 18 59.47 41.70 -25.18
CA ALA A 18 59.60 41.73 -26.63
C ALA A 18 59.62 40.24 -27.07
N VAL A 19 58.44 39.77 -27.48
CA VAL A 19 58.28 38.36 -27.92
C VAL A 19 58.70 38.31 -29.37
N ASP A 20 59.88 37.74 -29.65
CA ASP A 20 60.31 37.40 -30.99
C ASP A 20 59.26 36.48 -31.63
N LYS A 21 59.01 36.65 -32.95
CA LYS A 21 58.00 35.87 -33.69
C LYS A 21 58.10 34.36 -33.51
N ALA A 22 59.33 33.83 -33.31
CA ALA A 22 59.57 32.42 -33.04
C ALA A 22 59.02 31.98 -31.66
N ASN A 23 59.15 32.84 -30.63
CA ASN A 23 58.64 32.57 -29.28
C ASN A 23 57.10 32.65 -29.20
N THR A 24 56.51 33.48 -30.05
CA THR A 24 55.02 33.63 -30.10
C THR A 24 54.40 32.28 -30.56
N LEU A 25 55.00 31.63 -31.54
CA LEU A 25 54.45 30.36 -32.06
C LEU A 25 54.56 29.24 -31.02
N VAL A 26 55.64 29.20 -30.25
CA VAL A 26 55.81 28.23 -29.14
C VAL A 26 54.81 28.50 -28.00
N ILE A 27 54.57 29.78 -27.65
CA ILE A 27 53.60 30.10 -26.58
C ILE A 27 52.18 29.74 -27.03
N VAL A 28 51.79 30.05 -28.26
CA VAL A 28 50.46 29.70 -28.81
C VAL A 28 50.28 28.17 -28.86
N SER A 29 51.29 27.40 -29.27
CA SER A 29 51.20 25.94 -29.32
C SER A 29 51.10 25.35 -27.90
N ALA A 30 51.84 25.87 -26.94
CA ALA A 30 51.75 25.46 -25.52
C ALA A 30 50.38 25.79 -24.90
N ALA A 31 49.85 26.97 -25.21
CA ALA A 31 48.50 27.34 -24.77
C ALA A 31 47.42 26.46 -25.37
N ALA A 32 47.54 26.13 -26.66
CA ALA A 32 46.60 25.23 -27.36
C ALA A 32 46.69 23.79 -26.75
N ALA A 33 47.88 23.27 -26.48
CA ALA A 33 48.08 21.98 -25.84
C ALA A 33 47.46 21.95 -24.46
N ALA A 34 47.65 23.00 -23.64
CA ALA A 34 47.06 23.09 -22.31
C ALA A 34 45.53 23.16 -22.37
N ALA A 35 44.95 23.89 -23.33
CA ALA A 35 43.49 23.92 -23.55
C ALA A 35 42.90 22.56 -23.91
N ILE A 36 43.61 21.81 -24.78
CA ILE A 36 43.17 20.44 -25.15
C ILE A 36 43.22 19.53 -23.93
N ILE A 37 44.28 19.58 -23.10
CA ILE A 37 44.38 18.74 -21.89
C ILE A 37 43.21 19.05 -20.95
N VAL A 38 42.94 20.32 -20.66
CA VAL A 38 41.86 20.75 -19.79
C VAL A 38 40.50 20.29 -20.36
N PHE A 39 40.26 20.50 -21.65
CA PHE A 39 39.02 20.07 -22.29
C PHE A 39 38.82 18.55 -22.22
N THR A 40 39.89 17.77 -22.50
CA THR A 40 39.86 16.30 -22.44
C THR A 40 39.57 15.82 -21.01
N PHE A 41 40.11 16.49 -20.01
CA PHE A 41 39.86 16.17 -18.61
C PHE A 41 38.37 16.38 -18.21
N PHE A 42 37.82 17.55 -18.58
CA PHE A 42 36.42 17.86 -18.29
C PHE A 42 35.44 16.98 -19.10
N ALA A 43 35.72 16.78 -20.38
CA ALA A 43 34.91 15.90 -21.21
C ALA A 43 34.97 14.45 -20.74
N GLY A 44 36.16 13.96 -20.37
CA GLY A 44 36.35 12.62 -19.80
C GLY A 44 35.56 12.41 -18.51
N LYS A 45 35.64 13.39 -17.60
CA LYS A 45 34.87 13.33 -16.36
C LYS A 45 33.35 13.28 -16.60
N ALA A 46 32.84 14.14 -17.48
CA ALA A 46 31.42 14.14 -17.84
C ALA A 46 30.92 12.82 -18.46
N LEU A 47 31.78 12.18 -19.28
CA LEU A 47 31.51 10.87 -19.87
C LEU A 47 31.49 9.76 -18.81
N ILE A 48 32.43 9.76 -17.88
CA ILE A 48 32.50 8.78 -16.79
C ILE A 48 31.24 8.87 -15.91
N ASP A 49 30.85 10.08 -15.53
CA ASP A 49 29.65 10.32 -14.71
C ASP A 49 28.38 9.81 -15.43
N LYS A 50 28.31 10.03 -16.75
CA LYS A 50 27.18 9.54 -17.56
C LYS A 50 27.15 8.02 -17.69
N ILE A 51 28.32 7.38 -17.84
CA ILE A 51 28.42 5.91 -17.89
C ILE A 51 28.04 5.31 -16.54
N ALA A 52 28.51 5.88 -15.42
CA ALA A 52 28.19 5.42 -14.09
C ALA A 52 26.65 5.47 -13.86
N TYR A 53 26.01 6.57 -14.23
CA TYR A 53 24.54 6.69 -14.17
C TYR A 53 23.81 5.65 -15.02
N GLN A 54 24.27 5.46 -16.27
CA GLN A 54 23.66 4.45 -17.16
C GLN A 54 23.79 3.04 -16.59
N ASN A 55 24.93 2.71 -16.02
CA ASN A 55 25.15 1.40 -15.40
C ASN A 55 24.24 1.19 -14.18
N GLU A 56 24.01 2.25 -13.37
CA GLU A 56 23.08 2.18 -12.25
C GLU A 56 21.65 1.95 -12.74
N VAL A 57 21.22 2.68 -13.76
CA VAL A 57 19.88 2.51 -14.37
C VAL A 57 19.71 1.11 -14.94
N ILE A 58 20.71 0.57 -15.66
CA ILE A 58 20.68 -0.78 -16.21
C ILE A 58 20.60 -1.81 -15.08
N SER A 59 21.39 -1.65 -14.03
CA SER A 59 21.36 -2.53 -12.85
C SER A 59 20.00 -2.55 -12.19
N LYS A 60 19.38 -1.38 -11.98
CA LYS A 60 18.03 -1.29 -11.42
C LYS A 60 16.96 -1.88 -12.32
N ARG A 61 17.06 -1.68 -13.64
CA ARG A 61 16.16 -2.32 -14.61
C ARG A 61 16.28 -3.84 -14.58
N ASN A 62 17.50 -4.37 -14.53
CA ASN A 62 17.72 -5.82 -14.46
C ASN A 62 17.15 -6.41 -13.17
N LYS A 63 17.31 -5.72 -12.03
CA LYS A 63 16.69 -6.12 -10.76
C LYS A 63 15.16 -6.09 -10.83
N ALA A 64 14.59 -5.05 -11.44
CA ALA A 64 13.14 -4.94 -11.63
C ALA A 64 12.62 -6.07 -12.53
N ASN A 65 13.30 -6.38 -13.64
CA ASN A 65 12.92 -7.47 -14.52
C ASN A 65 12.99 -8.83 -13.80
N ALA A 66 14.04 -9.10 -13.05
CA ALA A 66 14.17 -10.33 -12.27
C ALA A 66 13.07 -10.43 -11.19
N GLN A 67 12.66 -9.30 -10.60
CA GLN A 67 11.54 -9.29 -9.65
C GLN A 67 10.20 -9.53 -10.35
N LEU A 68 10.01 -8.96 -11.55
CA LEU A 68 8.80 -9.19 -12.35
C LEU A 68 8.68 -10.66 -12.77
N GLU A 69 9.76 -11.30 -13.19
CA GLU A 69 9.77 -12.73 -13.51
C GLU A 69 9.35 -13.59 -12.30
N LYS A 70 9.92 -13.32 -11.13
CA LYS A 70 9.50 -13.98 -9.87
C LYS A 70 8.05 -13.72 -9.52
N ASN A 71 7.57 -12.49 -9.71
CA ASN A 71 6.19 -12.15 -9.46
C ASN A 71 5.24 -12.89 -10.42
N ILE A 72 5.60 -13.00 -11.71
CA ILE A 72 4.83 -13.76 -12.70
C ILE A 72 4.75 -15.24 -12.32
N GLU A 73 5.86 -15.83 -11.90
CA GLU A 73 5.86 -17.22 -11.45
C GLU A 73 5.00 -17.41 -10.20
N SER A 74 5.11 -16.50 -9.22
CA SER A 74 4.27 -16.52 -8.01
C SER A 74 2.79 -16.37 -8.33
N ILE A 75 2.43 -15.51 -9.30
CA ILE A 75 1.05 -15.35 -9.76
C ILE A 75 0.54 -16.63 -10.44
N ASN A 76 1.36 -17.29 -11.24
CA ASN A 76 0.98 -18.54 -11.89
C ASN A 76 0.76 -19.65 -10.86
N GLN A 77 1.63 -19.77 -9.85
CA GLN A 77 1.48 -20.71 -8.75
C GLN A 77 0.21 -20.40 -7.92
N LEU A 78 -0.02 -19.13 -7.60
CA LEU A 78 -1.21 -18.70 -6.87
C LEU A 78 -2.50 -18.99 -7.67
N THR A 79 -2.49 -18.72 -8.98
CA THR A 79 -3.62 -18.98 -9.86
C THR A 79 -3.93 -20.49 -9.94
N ALA A 80 -2.90 -21.31 -10.04
CA ALA A 80 -3.06 -22.77 -10.04
C ALA A 80 -3.61 -23.27 -8.70
N ALA A 81 -3.07 -22.78 -7.57
CA ALA A 81 -3.55 -23.12 -6.25
C ALA A 81 -5.00 -22.65 -6.01
N TYR A 82 -5.33 -21.44 -6.44
CA TYR A 82 -6.69 -20.91 -6.38
C TYR A 82 -7.67 -21.76 -7.21
N THR A 83 -7.30 -22.10 -8.43
CA THR A 83 -8.14 -22.93 -9.32
C THR A 83 -8.34 -24.33 -8.73
N ALA A 84 -7.30 -24.93 -8.17
CA ALA A 84 -7.39 -26.22 -7.50
C ALA A 84 -8.31 -26.16 -6.27
N PHE A 85 -8.19 -25.11 -5.46
CA PHE A 85 -9.05 -24.88 -4.30
C PHE A 85 -10.52 -24.64 -4.72
N ASP A 86 -10.77 -23.80 -5.73
CA ASP A 86 -12.12 -23.47 -6.20
C ASP A 86 -12.84 -24.66 -6.84
N SER A 87 -12.08 -25.56 -7.47
CA SER A 87 -12.57 -26.76 -8.16
C SER A 87 -12.57 -28.00 -7.26
N ALA A 88 -12.17 -27.89 -5.98
CA ALA A 88 -12.14 -29.02 -5.07
C ALA A 88 -13.56 -29.60 -4.91
N PRO A 89 -13.72 -30.94 -5.04
CA PRO A 89 -15.04 -31.60 -5.03
C PRO A 89 -15.72 -31.56 -3.65
N GLU A 90 -14.97 -31.28 -2.60
CA GLU A 90 -15.49 -31.16 -1.24
C GLU A 90 -15.53 -29.67 -0.85
N SER A 91 -16.74 -29.14 -0.78
CA SER A 91 -16.97 -27.83 -0.19
C SER A 91 -16.50 -27.82 1.27
N VAL A 92 -15.82 -26.77 1.69
CA VAL A 92 -15.37 -26.58 3.06
C VAL A 92 -16.50 -26.74 4.11
N ILE A 93 -17.75 -26.50 3.69
CA ILE A 93 -18.94 -26.54 4.59
C ILE A 93 -20.03 -27.48 4.02
N GLY A 94 -19.75 -28.27 2.98
CA GLY A 94 -20.74 -29.17 2.38
C GLY A 94 -21.83 -28.45 1.56
N THR A 95 -21.61 -27.22 1.16
CA THR A 95 -22.50 -26.47 0.26
C THR A 95 -22.15 -26.73 -1.21
N PRO A 96 -23.13 -26.66 -2.16
CA PRO A 96 -22.86 -26.85 -3.58
C PRO A 96 -22.14 -25.68 -4.23
N ASP A 97 -21.87 -24.60 -3.47
CA ASP A 97 -21.20 -23.41 -3.96
C ASP A 97 -19.68 -23.65 -4.09
N LYS A 98 -19.04 -22.86 -4.95
CA LYS A 98 -17.58 -22.87 -5.11
C LYS A 98 -16.90 -22.44 -3.83
N ASN A 99 -15.78 -23.07 -3.49
CA ASN A 99 -15.04 -22.77 -2.27
C ASN A 99 -14.60 -21.30 -2.15
N SER A 100 -14.26 -20.65 -3.25
CA SER A 100 -13.94 -19.21 -3.27
C SER A 100 -15.11 -18.33 -2.85
N LYS A 101 -16.33 -18.66 -3.31
CA LYS A 101 -17.54 -17.94 -2.92
C LYS A 101 -17.82 -18.12 -1.45
N VAL A 102 -17.73 -19.34 -0.94
CA VAL A 102 -17.92 -19.64 0.48
C VAL A 102 -16.96 -18.83 1.36
N VAL A 103 -15.68 -18.72 0.96
CA VAL A 103 -14.70 -17.89 1.70
C VAL A 103 -15.04 -16.41 1.65
N LEU A 104 -15.48 -15.89 0.50
CA LEU A 104 -15.89 -14.48 0.37
C LEU A 104 -17.15 -14.16 1.18
N ASP A 105 -18.08 -15.09 1.25
CA ASP A 105 -19.31 -14.95 2.06
C ASP A 105 -18.99 -15.06 3.57
N ALA A 106 -18.00 -15.90 3.93
CA ALA A 106 -17.52 -16.03 5.30
C ALA A 106 -16.80 -14.77 5.79
N LEU A 107 -15.98 -14.15 4.92
CA LEU A 107 -15.14 -13.01 5.28
C LEU A 107 -15.35 -11.86 4.27
N PRO A 108 -16.41 -11.06 4.44
CA PRO A 108 -16.72 -9.97 3.51
C PRO A 108 -15.62 -8.91 3.49
N SER A 109 -15.46 -8.27 2.34
CA SER A 109 -14.41 -7.26 2.13
C SER A 109 -14.81 -5.83 2.53
N VAL A 110 -16.05 -5.66 2.97
CA VAL A 110 -16.63 -4.37 3.38
C VAL A 110 -17.30 -4.54 4.73
N TYR A 111 -17.13 -3.54 5.57
CA TYR A 111 -17.89 -3.44 6.82
C TYR A 111 -19.36 -3.16 6.48
N ASP A 112 -20.25 -4.09 6.83
CA ASP A 112 -21.69 -3.97 6.60
C ASP A 112 -22.45 -4.52 7.81
N TYR A 113 -22.66 -3.65 8.80
CA TYR A 113 -23.40 -3.99 10.00
C TYR A 113 -24.89 -4.26 9.73
N PRO A 114 -25.61 -3.50 8.89
CA PRO A 114 -26.99 -3.80 8.54
C PRO A 114 -27.18 -5.22 7.94
N ALA A 115 -26.28 -5.64 7.06
CA ALA A 115 -26.33 -6.99 6.51
C ALA A 115 -26.02 -8.06 7.58
N LEU A 116 -25.09 -7.80 8.49
CA LEU A 116 -24.80 -8.65 9.63
C LEU A 116 -26.05 -8.79 10.53
N ALA A 117 -26.67 -7.67 10.93
CA ALA A 117 -27.85 -7.66 11.77
C ALA A 117 -29.03 -8.43 11.13
N SER A 118 -29.24 -8.24 9.84
CA SER A 118 -30.27 -8.97 9.08
C SER A 118 -29.99 -10.49 9.03
N SER A 119 -28.72 -10.88 8.88
CA SER A 119 -28.30 -12.29 8.91
C SER A 119 -28.52 -12.91 10.28
N LEU A 120 -28.13 -12.21 11.36
CA LEU A 120 -28.35 -12.66 12.74
C LEU A 120 -29.83 -12.77 13.07
N ASP A 121 -30.66 -11.80 12.67
CA ASP A 121 -32.12 -11.84 12.82
C ASP A 121 -32.71 -13.08 12.16
N SER A 122 -32.24 -13.40 10.95
CA SER A 122 -32.69 -14.59 10.23
C SER A 122 -32.29 -15.89 10.94
N ILE A 123 -31.06 -15.98 11.46
CA ILE A 123 -30.58 -17.15 12.21
C ILE A 123 -31.44 -17.35 13.47
N VAL A 124 -31.66 -16.29 14.25
CA VAL A 124 -32.46 -16.35 15.48
C VAL A 124 -33.90 -16.79 15.18
N LYS A 125 -34.53 -16.23 14.15
CA LYS A 125 -35.89 -16.60 13.74
C LYS A 125 -35.99 -18.04 13.23
N ASN A 126 -34.98 -18.50 12.47
CA ASN A 126 -34.92 -19.88 11.98
C ASN A 126 -34.78 -20.90 13.13
N ALA A 127 -34.08 -20.53 14.20
CA ALA A 127 -34.00 -21.32 15.42
C ALA A 127 -35.33 -21.40 16.20
N GLY A 128 -36.33 -20.59 15.82
CA GLY A 128 -37.65 -20.52 16.47
C GLY A 128 -37.68 -19.63 17.70
N LEU A 129 -36.78 -18.66 17.79
CA LEU A 129 -36.70 -17.65 18.86
C LEU A 129 -37.31 -16.33 18.41
N LYS A 130 -37.79 -15.59 19.39
CA LYS A 130 -38.20 -14.19 19.19
C LYS A 130 -37.00 -13.29 19.42
N VAL A 131 -36.69 -12.43 18.46
CA VAL A 131 -35.66 -11.43 18.60
C VAL A 131 -36.14 -10.29 19.49
N ASP A 132 -35.44 -10.00 20.57
CA ASP A 132 -35.73 -8.88 21.44
C ASP A 132 -34.87 -7.67 21.06
N SER A 133 -33.57 -7.87 20.83
CA SER A 133 -32.68 -6.82 20.31
C SER A 133 -31.45 -7.43 19.64
N ILE A 134 -30.94 -6.72 18.63
CA ILE A 134 -29.62 -6.94 18.03
C ILE A 134 -28.90 -5.61 18.05
N THR A 135 -27.78 -5.55 18.76
CA THR A 135 -26.95 -4.35 18.88
C THR A 135 -25.53 -4.65 18.46
N GLY A 136 -24.84 -3.65 17.98
CA GLY A 136 -23.45 -3.72 17.59
C GLY A 136 -22.85 -2.33 17.61
N THR A 137 -21.54 -2.27 17.50
CA THR A 137 -20.85 -0.99 17.45
C THR A 137 -20.70 -0.57 15.99
N ASP A 138 -21.34 0.52 15.64
CA ASP A 138 -21.15 1.16 14.34
C ASP A 138 -19.80 1.91 14.38
N GLN A 139 -18.71 1.17 14.20
CA GLN A 139 -17.36 1.72 14.20
C GLN A 139 -16.85 1.94 12.76
N GLU A 140 -17.68 2.57 11.94
CA GLU A 140 -17.28 2.95 10.58
C GLU A 140 -16.04 3.88 10.58
N GLU A 141 -15.89 4.72 11.61
CA GLU A 141 -14.73 5.63 11.77
C GLU A 141 -13.38 4.91 11.98
N THR A 142 -13.38 3.68 12.48
CA THR A 142 -12.14 2.91 12.68
C THR A 142 -11.74 2.12 11.45
N ALA A 143 -12.70 1.81 10.57
CA ALA A 143 -12.50 1.02 9.37
C ALA A 143 -11.66 1.74 8.31
N GLU A 144 -11.82 3.05 8.15
CA GLU A 144 -11.06 3.84 7.18
C GLU A 144 -9.56 3.93 7.50
N LYS A 145 -9.17 3.84 8.77
CA LYS A 145 -7.75 3.88 9.19
C LYS A 145 -7.05 2.53 9.10
N SER A 146 -7.78 1.44 8.92
CA SER A 146 -7.25 0.07 8.92
C SER A 146 -7.02 -0.51 7.52
N SER A 147 -7.16 0.28 6.47
CA SER A 147 -7.09 -0.16 5.05
C SER A 147 -5.76 -0.78 4.61
N ILE A 148 -4.78 -0.92 5.49
CA ILE A 148 -3.46 -1.50 5.19
C ILE A 148 -3.17 -2.76 6.04
N SER A 149 -4.08 -3.15 6.93
CA SER A 149 -3.85 -4.34 7.77
C SER A 149 -4.17 -5.63 7.01
N PRO A 150 -3.23 -6.59 6.93
CA PRO A 150 -3.49 -7.91 6.36
C PRO A 150 -4.32 -8.80 7.28
N THR A 151 -4.70 -8.32 8.46
CA THR A 151 -5.44 -9.08 9.48
C THR A 151 -6.92 -8.74 9.43
N PRO A 152 -7.83 -9.73 9.58
CA PRO A 152 -9.26 -9.50 9.70
C PRO A 152 -9.59 -8.57 10.88
N ILE A 153 -10.58 -7.71 10.70
CA ILE A 153 -11.02 -6.73 11.69
C ILE A 153 -12.28 -7.25 12.36
N PRO A 154 -12.37 -7.29 13.71
CA PRO A 154 -13.53 -7.76 14.41
C PRO A 154 -14.70 -6.77 14.35
N ILE A 155 -15.91 -7.31 14.21
CA ILE A 155 -17.19 -6.60 14.31
C ILE A 155 -17.90 -7.15 15.55
N PRO A 156 -17.95 -6.42 16.66
CA PRO A 156 -18.66 -6.86 17.86
C PRO A 156 -20.17 -6.78 17.66
N PHE A 157 -20.90 -7.75 18.23
CA PHE A 157 -22.34 -7.78 18.24
C PHE A 157 -22.86 -8.33 19.57
N GLU A 158 -24.09 -7.95 19.90
CA GLU A 158 -24.85 -8.52 21.00
C GLU A 158 -26.27 -8.83 20.51
N ILE A 159 -26.72 -10.07 20.81
CA ILE A 159 -28.07 -10.55 20.48
C ILE A 159 -28.79 -10.82 21.77
N SER A 160 -30.00 -10.31 21.92
CA SER A 160 -30.96 -10.73 22.95
C SER A 160 -32.17 -11.38 22.26
N ALA A 161 -32.50 -12.58 22.70
CA ALA A 161 -33.62 -13.33 22.13
C ALA A 161 -34.32 -14.13 23.22
N SER A 162 -35.62 -14.40 23.03
CA SER A 162 -36.43 -15.15 24.00
C SER A 162 -37.12 -16.35 23.34
N GLY A 163 -37.30 -17.43 24.13
CA GLY A 163 -37.97 -18.65 23.69
C GLY A 163 -37.71 -19.87 24.53
N SER A 164 -37.92 -21.06 23.97
CA SER A 164 -37.73 -22.34 24.65
C SER A 164 -36.24 -22.75 24.71
N TYR A 165 -35.87 -23.59 25.66
CA TYR A 165 -34.53 -24.15 25.76
C TYR A 165 -34.09 -24.89 24.49
N GLU A 166 -35.00 -25.63 23.84
CA GLU A 166 -34.70 -26.35 22.60
C GLU A 166 -34.36 -25.39 21.46
N SER A 167 -35.08 -24.26 21.36
CA SER A 167 -34.78 -23.19 20.39
C SER A 167 -33.44 -22.52 20.66
N LEU A 168 -33.06 -22.33 21.94
CA LEU A 168 -31.73 -21.80 22.31
C LEU A 168 -30.61 -22.76 21.89
N GLN A 169 -30.80 -24.06 22.07
CA GLN A 169 -29.82 -25.07 21.65
C GLN A 169 -29.66 -25.09 20.11
N ARG A 170 -30.77 -24.95 19.36
CA ARG A 170 -30.73 -24.82 17.91
C ARG A 170 -29.96 -23.57 17.50
N LEU A 171 -30.20 -22.43 18.15
CA LEU A 171 -29.49 -21.19 17.84
C LEU A 171 -27.96 -21.35 17.96
N VAL A 172 -27.50 -21.96 19.05
CA VAL A 172 -26.06 -22.22 19.22
C VAL A 172 -25.51 -23.10 18.10
N THR A 173 -26.24 -24.18 17.76
CA THR A 173 -25.87 -25.09 16.66
C THR A 173 -25.85 -24.39 15.31
N ASP A 174 -26.81 -23.50 15.05
CA ASP A 174 -26.90 -22.75 13.78
C ASP A 174 -25.77 -21.71 13.68
N LEU A 175 -25.38 -21.09 14.79
CA LEU A 175 -24.22 -20.19 14.85
C LEU A 175 -22.90 -20.95 14.61
N GLU A 176 -22.74 -22.14 15.18
CA GLU A 176 -21.55 -23.00 14.98
C GLU A 176 -21.43 -23.48 13.53
N ARG A 177 -22.55 -23.70 12.86
CA ARG A 177 -22.63 -24.17 11.46
C ARG A 177 -22.68 -23.04 10.44
N SER A 178 -22.66 -21.80 10.90
CA SER A 178 -22.70 -20.64 10.02
C SER A 178 -21.46 -20.54 9.14
N ILE A 179 -21.66 -20.07 7.90
CA ILE A 179 -20.54 -19.75 6.98
C ILE A 179 -19.65 -18.66 7.57
N ARG A 180 -20.26 -17.64 8.20
CA ARG A 180 -19.49 -16.58 8.87
C ARG A 180 -18.91 -17.09 10.19
N PRO A 181 -17.62 -16.86 10.46
CA PRO A 181 -17.03 -17.21 11.75
C PRO A 181 -17.56 -16.28 12.84
N PHE A 182 -18.24 -16.86 13.82
CA PHE A 182 -18.68 -16.16 15.02
C PHE A 182 -17.81 -16.60 16.20
N LYS A 183 -17.18 -15.65 16.85
CA LYS A 183 -16.48 -15.88 18.12
C LYS A 183 -17.39 -15.43 19.26
N ILE A 184 -17.98 -16.37 19.96
CA ILE A 184 -18.84 -16.09 21.11
C ILE A 184 -17.95 -15.81 22.31
N ALA A 185 -18.10 -14.65 22.93
CA ALA A 185 -17.35 -14.23 24.11
C ALA A 185 -18.11 -14.52 25.41
N GLU A 186 -19.44 -14.29 25.41
CA GLU A 186 -20.27 -14.45 26.59
C GLU A 186 -21.68 -14.92 26.20
N VAL A 187 -22.21 -15.86 26.96
CA VAL A 187 -23.60 -16.31 26.85
C VAL A 187 -24.23 -16.23 28.23
N THR A 188 -25.30 -15.45 28.34
CA THR A 188 -26.09 -15.33 29.56
C THR A 188 -27.50 -15.84 29.31
N ILE A 189 -27.98 -16.77 30.12
CA ILE A 189 -29.34 -17.32 30.04
C ILE A 189 -30.07 -16.97 31.33
N SER A 190 -31.27 -16.41 31.21
CA SER A 190 -32.15 -16.07 32.34
C SER A 190 -33.59 -16.46 32.04
N GLY A 191 -34.41 -16.62 33.04
CA GLY A 191 -35.81 -16.99 32.88
C GLY A 191 -36.16 -18.32 33.50
N LYS A 192 -37.34 -18.83 33.21
CA LYS A 192 -37.88 -20.11 33.76
C LYS A 192 -38.57 -20.90 32.66
N ASP A 193 -38.27 -22.18 32.62
CA ASP A 193 -38.91 -23.18 31.76
C ASP A 193 -39.04 -22.82 30.26
N SER A 194 -40.23 -22.42 29.84
CA SER A 194 -40.56 -22.15 28.44
C SER A 194 -40.33 -20.70 28.00
N ASP A 195 -39.96 -19.83 28.93
CA ASP A 195 -39.75 -18.40 28.66
C ASP A 195 -38.35 -17.97 29.13
N LEU A 196 -37.38 -18.45 28.38
CA LEU A 196 -35.96 -18.15 28.59
C LEU A 196 -35.54 -17.00 27.73
N THR A 197 -34.74 -16.08 28.27
CA THR A 197 -34.02 -15.05 27.54
C THR A 197 -32.57 -15.40 27.50
N ILE A 198 -32.00 -15.39 26.29
CA ILE A 198 -30.58 -15.53 26.05
C ILE A 198 -29.99 -14.19 25.60
N SER A 199 -28.85 -13.82 26.17
CA SER A 199 -27.99 -12.74 25.67
C SER A 199 -26.68 -13.35 25.23
N ILE A 200 -26.29 -13.13 23.96
CA ILE A 200 -25.04 -13.58 23.37
C ILE A 200 -24.24 -12.37 22.94
N LYS A 201 -23.03 -12.23 23.49
CA LYS A 201 -22.03 -11.25 23.01
C LYS A 201 -20.96 -11.98 22.24
N GLY A 202 -20.64 -11.48 21.08
CA GLY A 202 -19.65 -12.08 20.20
C GLY A 202 -19.04 -11.10 19.21
N GLU A 203 -18.18 -11.65 18.40
CA GLU A 203 -17.47 -10.95 17.32
C GLU A 203 -17.58 -11.76 16.04
N THR A 204 -17.77 -11.09 14.92
CA THR A 204 -17.49 -11.61 13.59
C THR A 204 -16.39 -10.79 12.94
N TYR A 205 -15.99 -11.14 11.72
CA TYR A 205 -14.83 -10.50 11.11
C TYR A 205 -15.13 -10.07 9.68
N TYR A 206 -14.42 -9.02 9.22
CA TYR A 206 -14.33 -8.66 7.82
C TYR A 206 -12.86 -8.41 7.44
N GLN A 207 -12.53 -8.55 6.16
CA GLN A 207 -11.19 -8.34 5.63
C GLN A 207 -11.20 -7.19 4.63
N PRO A 208 -10.69 -6.00 4.98
CA PRO A 208 -10.62 -4.88 4.05
C PRO A 208 -9.86 -5.23 2.78
N LYS A 209 -10.31 -4.71 1.65
CA LYS A 209 -9.59 -4.83 0.39
C LYS A 209 -8.25 -4.14 0.48
N THR A 210 -7.20 -4.83 0.07
CA THR A 210 -5.88 -4.22 -0.07
C THR A 210 -5.73 -3.73 -1.51
N GLU A 211 -5.46 -2.44 -1.69
CA GLU A 211 -5.13 -1.89 -2.99
C GLU A 211 -3.68 -2.20 -3.33
N ILE A 212 -3.47 -2.83 -4.48
CA ILE A 212 -2.14 -3.11 -5.00
C ILE A 212 -1.69 -1.90 -5.80
N GLY A 213 -0.81 -1.08 -5.22
CA GLY A 213 -0.19 0.06 -5.89
C GLY A 213 1.13 -0.30 -6.59
N ILE A 214 1.45 0.39 -7.67
CA ILE A 214 2.77 0.32 -8.31
C ILE A 214 3.68 1.27 -7.56
N LYS A 215 4.79 0.73 -7.02
CA LYS A 215 5.83 1.55 -6.39
C LYS A 215 6.78 2.07 -7.45
N GLU A 216 6.82 3.39 -7.64
CA GLU A 216 7.77 4.05 -8.52
C GLU A 216 9.06 4.40 -7.76
N GLU A 217 10.21 3.95 -8.25
CA GLU A 217 11.51 4.29 -7.71
C GLU A 217 12.24 5.26 -8.63
N VAL A 218 12.43 6.50 -8.17
CA VAL A 218 13.16 7.53 -8.91
C VAL A 218 14.66 7.38 -8.67
N VAL A 219 15.43 7.14 -9.74
CA VAL A 219 16.90 7.11 -9.70
C VAL A 219 17.43 8.53 -9.68
N LYS A 220 17.97 8.97 -8.53
CA LYS A 220 18.58 10.30 -8.40
C LYS A 220 19.94 10.34 -9.09
N THR A 221 20.13 11.28 -10.02
CA THR A 221 21.45 11.61 -10.56
C THR A 221 22.25 12.43 -9.54
N ASN A 222 23.40 11.94 -9.14
CA ASN A 222 24.36 12.75 -8.38
C ASN A 222 24.93 13.83 -9.31
N GLY A 223 24.39 15.05 -9.22
CA GLY A 223 24.99 16.25 -9.77
C GLY A 223 24.44 16.72 -11.11
N SER A 224 23.19 17.09 -11.15
CA SER A 224 22.72 18.21 -11.99
C SER A 224 21.27 18.56 -11.60
N SER A 225 21.05 19.81 -11.28
CA SER A 225 19.71 20.36 -11.07
C SER A 225 18.97 20.38 -12.40
N ALA A 226 18.35 19.26 -12.78
CA ALA A 226 17.37 19.24 -13.85
C ALA A 226 15.99 19.54 -13.25
N PRO A 227 15.12 20.31 -13.93
CA PRO A 227 13.84 20.70 -13.39
C PRO A 227 12.98 19.48 -13.14
N GLN A 228 12.49 19.38 -11.92
CA GLN A 228 11.56 18.37 -11.44
C GLN A 228 10.27 18.44 -12.27
N PRO A 229 9.81 17.36 -12.90
CA PRO A 229 8.48 17.36 -13.49
C PRO A 229 7.46 17.48 -12.36
N THR A 230 6.74 18.57 -12.35
CA THR A 230 5.57 18.79 -11.50
C THR A 230 4.54 17.71 -11.82
N SER A 231 4.31 16.81 -10.85
CA SER A 231 3.20 15.87 -10.89
C SER A 231 1.91 16.66 -10.81
N THR A 232 1.28 16.90 -11.96
CA THR A 232 -0.08 17.40 -12.03
C THR A 232 -1.00 16.25 -11.66
N SER A 233 -1.47 16.22 -10.42
CA SER A 233 -2.59 15.40 -10.01
C SER A 233 -3.84 15.95 -10.70
N SER A 234 -4.26 15.32 -11.79
CA SER A 234 -5.56 15.57 -12.41
C SER A 234 -6.63 14.87 -11.56
N SER A 235 -7.15 15.60 -10.57
CA SER A 235 -8.45 15.32 -9.99
C SER A 235 -9.52 15.59 -11.05
N ALA A 236 -10.01 14.56 -11.70
CA ALA A 236 -11.19 14.62 -12.55
C ALA A 236 -12.42 14.79 -11.66
N THR A 237 -12.82 16.03 -11.46
CA THR A 237 -14.14 16.39 -10.92
C THR A 237 -15.18 16.03 -11.98
N GLN A 238 -15.89 14.92 -11.77
CA GLN A 238 -17.07 14.60 -12.56
C GLN A 238 -18.25 15.41 -12.02
N SER A 239 -18.50 16.54 -12.68
CA SER A 239 -19.71 17.34 -12.48
C SER A 239 -20.89 16.61 -13.09
N GLY A 240 -21.84 16.19 -12.26
CA GLY A 240 -23.12 15.69 -12.70
C GLY A 240 -23.95 16.84 -13.30
N ALA A 241 -24.50 16.62 -14.48
CA ALA A 241 -25.57 17.43 -15.04
C ALA A 241 -26.88 16.64 -15.00
N THR A 242 -27.83 17.24 -14.34
CA THR A 242 -29.27 17.00 -14.29
C THR A 242 -29.91 17.08 -15.66
N GLN A 243 -30.67 16.10 -16.06
CA GLN A 243 -32.05 16.23 -16.60
C GLN A 243 -32.78 14.92 -16.44
#